data_2f776077d1930050cf26ccf622dd8291
#
_entry.id   2f776077d1930050cf26ccf622dd8291
#
_cell.length_a   1.000
_cell.length_b   1.000
_cell.length_c   1.000
_cell.angle_alpha   90.00
_cell.angle_beta   90.00
_cell.angle_gamma   90.00
#
_symmetry.space_group_name_H-M   'P 1'
#
loop_
_entity.id
_entity.type
_entity.pdbx_description
1 polymer ?
#
loop_
_entity_poly.entity_id
_entity_poly.type
_entity_poly.pdbx_seq_one_letter_code
_entity_poly.pdbx_strand_id
1 'polypeptide(L)'
;MSCYLIKVENGHKVARSITSQEEYRNIRGSYEQKANLRLAREGNDGAKRRLVQFNYSGHYPQGVVKGMKLPSRAFGFDLDDKQDFEKAAKLMLQEPEKYGLLMLERSARQGGHAVCKREMGKTILENQVRIAKMLECEMDTSAHDINRVYFTTSADAEDLLYLSPELFKDSYEEAAVAAEGKVLEEREKYGQEELPPGAHKVNKHYKPWLENVEEKALNSQKNLENQENQKSLENQENLENQNQSQKNLGNQKNSQKGQASQNRQNPSKNQAQPASASS
;
A
#
# COMPACT_ATOMS: atom_id res chain seq x y z
N MET A 1 -9.51 -24.27 -0.67
CA MET A 1 -9.72 -23.90 0.75
C MET A 1 -8.59 -23.06 1.27
N SER A 2 -8.87 -22.21 2.27
CA SER A 2 -7.89 -21.28 2.82
C SER A 2 -7.79 -21.33 4.35
N CYS A 3 -8.34 -22.35 4.99
CA CYS A 3 -8.29 -22.51 6.44
C CYS A 3 -7.95 -23.96 6.80
N TYR A 4 -6.83 -24.15 7.45
CA TYR A 4 -6.33 -25.46 7.86
C TYR A 4 -6.01 -25.49 9.35
N LEU A 5 -6.59 -26.44 10.07
CA LEU A 5 -6.18 -26.78 11.44
C LEU A 5 -4.83 -27.51 11.35
N ILE A 6 -3.84 -27.01 12.06
CA ILE A 6 -2.52 -27.62 12.14
C ILE A 6 -2.38 -28.40 13.44
N LYS A 7 -2.01 -29.66 13.35
CA LYS A 7 -1.72 -30.53 14.48
C LYS A 7 -0.34 -31.16 14.33
N VAL A 8 0.20 -31.63 15.44
CA VAL A 8 1.42 -32.46 15.42
C VAL A 8 1.01 -33.91 15.69
N GLU A 9 1.23 -34.76 14.71
CA GLU A 9 0.96 -36.19 14.77
C GLU A 9 2.25 -36.95 14.47
N ASN A 10 2.66 -37.86 15.34
CA ASN A 10 3.91 -38.63 15.20
C ASN A 10 5.15 -37.74 14.93
N GLY A 11 5.21 -36.56 15.57
CA GLY A 11 6.32 -35.61 15.41
C GLY A 11 6.29 -34.77 14.11
N HIS A 12 5.26 -34.91 13.29
CA HIS A 12 5.10 -34.16 12.04
C HIS A 12 3.87 -33.24 12.10
N LYS A 13 3.99 -32.07 11.49
CA LYS A 13 2.84 -31.17 11.29
C LYS A 13 1.95 -31.74 10.19
N VAL A 14 0.67 -31.90 10.50
CA VAL A 14 -0.38 -32.28 9.59
C VAL A 14 -1.43 -31.16 9.50
N ALA A 15 -2.00 -30.97 8.32
CA ALA A 15 -3.01 -29.97 8.06
C ALA A 15 -4.35 -30.65 7.77
N ARG A 16 -5.41 -30.25 8.44
CA ARG A 16 -6.78 -30.69 8.19
C ARG A 16 -7.61 -29.48 7.73
N SER A 17 -8.23 -29.60 6.59
CA SER A 17 -9.16 -28.58 6.07
C SER A 17 -10.31 -28.31 7.03
N ILE A 18 -10.67 -27.05 7.17
CA ILE A 18 -11.88 -26.60 7.85
C ILE A 18 -12.85 -26.08 6.79
N THR A 19 -14.06 -26.63 6.74
CA THR A 19 -15.00 -26.45 5.64
C THR A 19 -16.19 -25.55 5.99
N SER A 20 -16.36 -25.18 7.26
CA SER A 20 -17.48 -24.33 7.67
C SER A 20 -17.14 -23.42 8.85
N GLN A 21 -17.90 -22.32 8.95
CA GLN A 21 -17.83 -21.41 10.10
C GLN A 21 -18.19 -22.13 11.41
N GLU A 22 -19.14 -23.06 11.36
CA GLU A 22 -19.60 -23.79 12.54
C GLU A 22 -18.46 -24.65 13.09
N GLU A 23 -17.83 -25.46 12.23
CA GLU A 23 -16.67 -26.28 12.61
C GLU A 23 -15.55 -25.42 13.21
N TYR A 24 -15.22 -24.30 12.55
CA TYR A 24 -14.20 -23.37 13.01
C TYR A 24 -14.51 -22.81 14.40
N ARG A 25 -15.76 -22.37 14.62
CA ARG A 25 -16.21 -21.85 15.93
C ARG A 25 -16.24 -22.94 17.01
N ASN A 26 -16.67 -24.14 16.67
CA ASN A 26 -16.71 -25.27 17.62
C ASN A 26 -15.32 -25.63 18.12
N ILE A 27 -14.33 -25.70 17.23
CA ILE A 27 -12.93 -25.95 17.62
C ILE A 27 -12.42 -24.88 18.58
N ARG A 28 -12.65 -23.61 18.28
CA ARG A 28 -12.21 -22.47 19.08
C ARG A 28 -13.01 -22.27 20.36
N GLY A 29 -14.25 -22.72 20.39
CA GLY A 29 -15.16 -22.64 21.53
C GLY A 29 -14.95 -23.75 22.57
N SER A 30 -14.03 -24.69 22.34
CA SER A 30 -13.79 -25.80 23.25
C SER A 30 -13.35 -25.34 24.65
N TYR A 31 -13.73 -26.10 25.68
CA TYR A 31 -13.33 -25.81 27.05
C TYR A 31 -11.80 -25.72 27.20
N GLU A 32 -11.07 -26.65 26.58
CA GLU A 32 -9.61 -26.68 26.63
C GLU A 32 -9.00 -25.41 26.00
N GLN A 33 -9.52 -24.97 24.84
CA GLN A 33 -9.08 -23.74 24.18
C GLN A 33 -9.26 -22.53 25.10
N LYS A 34 -10.44 -22.38 25.71
CA LYS A 34 -10.74 -21.26 26.61
C LYS A 34 -9.88 -21.30 27.88
N ALA A 35 -9.64 -22.49 28.46
CA ALA A 35 -8.76 -22.63 29.60
C ALA A 35 -7.31 -22.27 29.29
N ASN A 36 -6.77 -22.76 28.16
CA ASN A 36 -5.42 -22.39 27.72
C ASN A 36 -5.31 -20.90 27.39
N LEU A 37 -6.34 -20.30 26.78
CA LEU A 37 -6.36 -18.87 26.46
C LEU A 37 -6.27 -18.00 27.72
N ARG A 38 -7.04 -18.33 28.77
CA ARG A 38 -6.96 -17.62 30.04
C ARG A 38 -5.54 -17.65 30.61
N LEU A 39 -4.94 -18.84 30.71
CA LEU A 39 -3.56 -18.97 31.19
C LEU A 39 -2.54 -18.25 30.31
N ALA A 40 -2.72 -18.27 28.99
CA ALA A 40 -1.85 -17.55 28.05
C ALA A 40 -1.92 -16.03 28.25
N ARG A 41 -3.10 -15.50 28.58
CA ARG A 41 -3.32 -14.08 28.91
C ARG A 41 -2.67 -13.69 30.26
N GLU A 42 -2.58 -14.64 31.19
CA GLU A 42 -1.84 -14.49 32.44
C GLU A 42 -0.31 -14.62 32.29
N GLY A 43 0.20 -14.78 31.04
CA GLY A 43 1.63 -14.84 30.71
C GLY A 43 2.20 -16.26 30.59
N ASN A 44 1.39 -17.31 30.70
CA ASN A 44 1.86 -18.68 30.58
C ASN A 44 2.15 -19.07 29.10
N ASP A 45 3.43 -19.10 28.73
CA ASP A 45 3.89 -19.48 27.39
C ASP A 45 3.58 -20.94 27.03
N GLY A 46 3.60 -21.84 28.00
CA GLY A 46 3.23 -23.23 27.80
C GLY A 46 1.76 -23.38 27.41
N ALA A 47 0.88 -22.60 28.02
CA ALA A 47 -0.53 -22.54 27.66
C ALA A 47 -0.73 -21.91 26.28
N LYS A 48 0.00 -20.84 25.93
CA LYS A 48 -0.03 -20.24 24.60
C LYS A 48 0.31 -21.28 23.51
N ARG A 49 1.32 -22.12 23.74
CA ARG A 49 1.73 -23.17 22.78
C ARG A 49 0.70 -24.29 22.61
N ARG A 50 -0.24 -24.43 23.56
CA ARG A 50 -1.35 -25.41 23.47
C ARG A 50 -2.61 -24.83 22.84
N LEU A 51 -2.65 -23.54 22.53
CA LEU A 51 -3.74 -22.97 21.78
C LEU A 51 -3.86 -23.63 20.41
N VAL A 52 -5.06 -23.72 19.93
CA VAL A 52 -5.36 -24.20 18.58
C VAL A 52 -4.61 -23.36 17.57
N GLN A 53 -4.03 -24.03 16.56
CA GLN A 53 -3.22 -23.41 15.53
C GLN A 53 -3.89 -23.56 14.17
N PHE A 54 -4.07 -22.46 13.48
CA PHE A 54 -4.51 -22.49 12.09
C PHE A 54 -3.41 -21.92 11.17
N ASN A 55 -3.45 -22.40 9.91
CA ASN A 55 -2.74 -21.80 8.80
C ASN A 55 -3.76 -21.33 7.78
N TYR A 56 -3.51 -20.15 7.20
CA TYR A 56 -4.39 -19.52 6.21
C TYR A 56 -3.67 -19.25 4.89
N SER A 57 -2.35 -19.30 4.89
CA SER A 57 -1.53 -18.90 3.75
C SER A 57 -1.16 -20.08 2.82
N GLY A 58 -1.15 -21.28 3.33
CA GLY A 58 -0.80 -22.50 2.57
C GLY A 58 -2.02 -23.28 2.07
N HIS A 59 -1.80 -24.04 1.00
CA HIS A 59 -2.77 -25.02 0.49
C HIS A 59 -2.21 -26.42 0.64
N TYR A 60 -2.91 -27.30 1.37
CA TYR A 60 -2.44 -28.64 1.77
C TYR A 60 -3.40 -29.74 1.30
N PRO A 61 -3.47 -30.05 0.01
CA PRO A 61 -4.45 -31.00 -0.54
C PRO A 61 -4.30 -32.41 0.04
N GLN A 62 -3.09 -32.80 0.44
CA GLN A 62 -2.79 -34.10 1.03
C GLN A 62 -2.57 -34.07 2.54
N GLY A 63 -2.84 -32.92 3.19
CA GLY A 63 -2.63 -32.74 4.62
C GLY A 63 -1.17 -32.66 5.07
N VAL A 64 -0.19 -32.68 4.18
CA VAL A 64 1.24 -32.63 4.48
C VAL A 64 1.72 -31.18 4.49
N VAL A 65 2.29 -30.74 5.61
CA VAL A 65 2.79 -29.36 5.76
C VAL A 65 4.25 -29.22 5.33
N LYS A 66 5.09 -30.22 5.65
CA LYS A 66 6.52 -30.17 5.35
C LYS A 66 6.79 -30.12 3.85
N GLY A 67 7.51 -29.10 3.42
CA GLY A 67 7.89 -28.91 2.02
C GLY A 67 6.77 -28.39 1.12
N MET A 68 5.59 -28.07 1.68
CA MET A 68 4.50 -27.48 0.91
C MET A 68 4.82 -26.03 0.58
N LYS A 69 4.64 -25.67 -0.70
CA LYS A 69 4.90 -24.33 -1.25
C LYS A 69 3.72 -23.76 -2.03
N LEU A 70 2.57 -24.44 -2.03
CA LEU A 70 1.38 -23.95 -2.69
C LEU A 70 0.67 -22.91 -1.83
N PRO A 71 0.56 -21.66 -2.29
CA PRO A 71 -0.14 -20.63 -1.55
C PRO A 71 -1.64 -20.84 -1.59
N SER A 72 -2.35 -20.48 -0.53
CA SER A 72 -3.80 -20.41 -0.52
C SER A 72 -4.30 -19.11 -1.16
N ARG A 73 -5.63 -18.93 -1.31
CA ARG A 73 -6.24 -17.65 -1.73
C ARG A 73 -6.34 -16.63 -0.61
N ALA A 74 -5.92 -16.98 0.58
CA ALA A 74 -5.85 -16.09 1.71
C ALA A 74 -4.41 -15.98 2.21
N PHE A 75 -4.18 -15.02 3.04
CA PHE A 75 -2.94 -14.90 3.81
C PHE A 75 -3.25 -14.34 5.19
N GLY A 76 -2.45 -14.76 6.16
CA GLY A 76 -2.50 -14.21 7.49
C GLY A 76 -1.62 -12.97 7.61
N PHE A 77 -2.05 -12.05 8.45
CA PHE A 77 -1.34 -10.81 8.76
C PHE A 77 -1.30 -10.65 10.28
N ASP A 78 -0.10 -10.52 10.84
CA ASP A 78 0.16 -10.42 12.26
C ASP A 78 0.33 -8.95 12.66
N LEU A 79 -0.41 -8.51 13.66
CA LEU A 79 -0.44 -7.15 14.20
C LEU A 79 -0.03 -7.24 15.68
N ASP A 80 1.25 -7.19 15.97
CA ASP A 80 1.79 -7.38 17.30
C ASP A 80 1.56 -6.18 18.23
N ASP A 81 1.57 -4.95 17.70
CA ASP A 81 1.33 -3.75 18.48
C ASP A 81 -0.17 -3.54 18.76
N LYS A 82 -0.48 -3.19 20.00
CA LYS A 82 -1.88 -2.99 20.44
C LYS A 82 -2.54 -1.80 19.74
N GLN A 83 -1.82 -0.68 19.57
CA GLN A 83 -2.40 0.53 19.00
C GLN A 83 -2.61 0.35 17.51
N ASP A 84 -1.66 -0.25 16.83
CA ASP A 84 -1.78 -0.60 15.41
C ASP A 84 -2.93 -1.59 15.19
N PHE A 85 -3.10 -2.59 16.07
CA PHE A 85 -4.22 -3.52 15.98
C PHE A 85 -5.57 -2.82 16.16
N GLU A 86 -5.75 -1.99 17.18
CA GLU A 86 -7.03 -1.28 17.41
C GLU A 86 -7.37 -0.33 16.24
N LYS A 87 -6.37 0.37 15.70
CA LYS A 87 -6.52 1.21 14.49
C LYS A 87 -6.94 0.36 13.29
N ALA A 88 -6.20 -0.71 13.02
CA ALA A 88 -6.46 -1.61 11.90
C ALA A 88 -7.83 -2.28 12.00
N ALA A 89 -8.18 -2.79 13.20
CA ALA A 89 -9.46 -3.42 13.45
C ALA A 89 -10.63 -2.48 13.14
N LYS A 90 -10.55 -1.24 13.60
CA LYS A 90 -11.57 -0.23 13.32
C LYS A 90 -11.75 0.00 11.80
N LEU A 91 -10.67 0.19 11.07
CA LEU A 91 -10.70 0.43 9.63
C LEU A 91 -11.22 -0.79 8.86
N MET A 92 -10.70 -1.97 9.19
CA MET A 92 -11.07 -3.22 8.51
C MET A 92 -12.53 -3.61 8.75
N LEU A 93 -13.07 -3.36 9.95
CA LEU A 93 -14.48 -3.64 10.26
C LEU A 93 -15.44 -2.66 9.59
N GLN A 94 -15.01 -1.43 9.33
CA GLN A 94 -15.81 -0.44 8.60
C GLN A 94 -15.92 -0.76 7.10
N GLU A 95 -14.83 -1.23 6.49
CA GLU A 95 -14.74 -1.48 5.05
C GLU A 95 -14.10 -2.85 4.75
N PRO A 96 -14.70 -3.97 5.20
CA PRO A 96 -14.06 -5.30 5.11
C PRO A 96 -13.72 -5.70 3.67
N GLU A 97 -14.55 -5.35 2.70
CA GLU A 97 -14.32 -5.63 1.28
C GLU A 97 -13.09 -4.92 0.71
N LYS A 98 -12.83 -3.70 1.14
CA LYS A 98 -11.67 -2.89 0.71
C LYS A 98 -10.34 -3.57 1.05
N TYR A 99 -10.29 -4.23 2.20
CA TYR A 99 -9.11 -4.95 2.67
C TYR A 99 -9.13 -6.44 2.27
N GLY A 100 -10.23 -6.90 1.67
CA GLY A 100 -10.45 -8.32 1.40
C GLY A 100 -10.50 -9.14 2.69
N LEU A 101 -11.04 -8.58 3.76
CA LEU A 101 -11.04 -9.20 5.09
C LEU A 101 -11.87 -10.49 5.11
N LEU A 102 -11.27 -11.56 5.62
CA LEU A 102 -11.89 -12.88 5.78
C LEU A 102 -12.04 -13.26 7.25
N MET A 103 -11.10 -12.85 8.10
CA MET A 103 -11.16 -13.05 9.54
C MET A 103 -10.38 -11.95 10.25
N LEU A 104 -10.86 -11.56 11.41
CA LEU A 104 -10.15 -10.65 12.32
C LEU A 104 -10.33 -11.13 13.75
N GLU A 105 -9.23 -11.28 14.47
CA GLU A 105 -9.25 -11.72 15.87
C GLU A 105 -8.24 -10.97 16.72
N ARG A 106 -8.52 -10.87 18.01
CA ARG A 106 -7.53 -10.47 19.02
C ARG A 106 -6.55 -11.61 19.26
N SER A 107 -5.28 -11.30 19.45
CA SER A 107 -4.30 -12.30 19.86
C SER A 107 -4.48 -12.66 21.35
N ALA A 108 -3.79 -13.70 21.78
CA ALA A 108 -3.80 -14.11 23.18
C ALA A 108 -3.21 -13.05 24.14
N ARG A 109 -2.49 -12.04 23.63
CA ARG A 109 -1.84 -11.00 24.44
C ARG A 109 -2.32 -9.59 24.11
N GLN A 110 -1.67 -8.90 23.18
CA GLN A 110 -1.92 -7.46 22.97
C GLN A 110 -2.42 -7.11 21.59
N GLY A 111 -1.92 -7.76 20.58
CA GLY A 111 -2.24 -7.47 19.18
C GLY A 111 -3.38 -8.32 18.66
N GLY A 112 -3.31 -8.65 17.37
CA GLY A 112 -4.30 -9.50 16.73
C GLY A 112 -3.82 -10.05 15.39
N HIS A 113 -4.67 -10.88 14.80
CA HIS A 113 -4.43 -11.47 13.49
C HIS A 113 -5.57 -11.09 12.55
N ALA A 114 -5.21 -10.69 11.34
CA ALA A 114 -6.14 -10.55 10.23
C ALA A 114 -5.86 -11.63 9.19
N VAL A 115 -6.90 -12.12 8.55
CA VAL A 115 -6.79 -12.97 7.36
C VAL A 115 -7.48 -12.24 6.23
N CYS A 116 -6.76 -12.03 5.13
CA CYS A 116 -7.24 -11.29 3.98
C CYS A 116 -7.17 -12.13 2.70
N LYS A 117 -7.97 -11.76 1.70
CA LYS A 117 -7.87 -12.31 0.34
C LYS A 117 -6.51 -11.94 -0.25
N ARG A 118 -5.82 -12.95 -0.78
CA ARG A 118 -4.56 -12.75 -1.49
C ARG A 118 -4.83 -12.21 -2.89
N GLU A 119 -4.07 -11.22 -3.29
CA GLU A 119 -3.99 -10.81 -4.69
C GLU A 119 -3.16 -11.84 -5.44
N MET A 120 -3.76 -12.46 -6.46
CA MET A 120 -3.13 -13.53 -7.21
C MET A 120 -1.91 -13.03 -7.98
N GLY A 121 -0.90 -13.89 -8.14
CA GLY A 121 0.37 -13.52 -8.76
C GLY A 121 1.31 -12.71 -7.87
N LYS A 122 0.89 -12.36 -6.64
CA LYS A 122 1.72 -11.74 -5.62
C LYS A 122 2.07 -12.71 -4.50
N THR A 123 3.26 -12.58 -3.96
CA THR A 123 3.73 -13.36 -2.81
C THR A 123 2.96 -12.99 -1.54
N ILE A 124 3.09 -13.80 -0.49
CA ILE A 124 2.50 -13.48 0.82
C ILE A 124 3.07 -12.15 1.33
N LEU A 125 4.39 -11.95 1.20
CA LEU A 125 5.04 -10.72 1.62
C LEU A 125 4.51 -9.48 0.89
N GLU A 126 4.39 -9.52 -0.45
CA GLU A 126 3.84 -8.41 -1.24
C GLU A 126 2.41 -8.07 -0.82
N ASN A 127 1.59 -9.08 -0.51
CA ASN A 127 0.24 -8.89 -0.01
C ASN A 127 0.22 -8.29 1.40
N GLN A 128 1.11 -8.73 2.30
CA GLN A 128 1.24 -8.16 3.64
C GLN A 128 1.69 -6.70 3.58
N VAL A 129 2.68 -6.37 2.75
CA VAL A 129 3.13 -4.99 2.52
C VAL A 129 2.00 -4.10 2.02
N ARG A 130 1.18 -4.62 1.08
CA ARG A 130 0.00 -3.89 0.58
C ARG A 130 -0.96 -3.54 1.70
N ILE A 131 -1.32 -4.49 2.55
CA ILE A 131 -2.24 -4.26 3.68
C ILE A 131 -1.61 -3.31 4.70
N ALA A 132 -0.34 -3.48 5.05
CA ALA A 132 0.36 -2.60 5.98
C ALA A 132 0.40 -1.15 5.48
N LYS A 133 0.61 -0.93 4.17
CA LYS A 133 0.52 0.41 3.54
C LYS A 133 -0.88 1.01 3.64
N MET A 134 -1.92 0.22 3.37
CA MET A 134 -3.31 0.70 3.43
C MET A 134 -3.77 1.05 4.85
N LEU A 135 -3.28 0.32 5.84
CA LEU A 135 -3.62 0.51 7.26
C LEU A 135 -2.68 1.50 7.97
N GLU A 136 -1.55 1.84 7.34
CA GLU A 136 -0.45 2.58 7.95
C GLU A 136 -0.05 1.96 9.31
N CYS A 137 0.17 0.65 9.32
CA CYS A 137 0.56 -0.12 10.50
C CYS A 137 1.90 -0.82 10.28
N GLU A 138 2.56 -1.11 11.40
CA GLU A 138 3.79 -1.91 11.40
C GLU A 138 3.49 -3.37 11.05
N MET A 139 4.41 -4.03 10.35
CA MET A 139 4.31 -5.44 10.02
C MET A 139 5.55 -6.23 10.45
N ASP A 140 5.36 -7.48 10.87
CA ASP A 140 6.45 -8.42 11.09
C ASP A 140 6.86 -9.07 9.75
N THR A 141 8.02 -8.65 9.22
CA THR A 141 8.56 -9.22 7.96
C THR A 141 8.94 -10.69 8.08
N SER A 142 9.05 -11.25 9.27
CA SER A 142 9.33 -12.67 9.47
C SER A 142 8.08 -13.56 9.32
N ALA A 143 6.89 -12.96 9.27
CA ALA A 143 5.60 -13.68 9.25
C ALA A 143 5.10 -14.04 7.85
N HIS A 144 5.92 -13.91 6.79
CA HIS A 144 5.54 -14.16 5.41
C HIS A 144 5.64 -15.64 4.96
N ASP A 145 6.12 -16.53 5.84
CA ASP A 145 6.21 -17.97 5.52
C ASP A 145 4.81 -18.54 5.27
N ILE A 146 4.67 -19.21 4.13
CA ILE A 146 3.44 -19.91 3.71
C ILE A 146 2.96 -20.92 4.77
N ASN A 147 3.88 -21.52 5.51
CA ASN A 147 3.61 -22.49 6.58
C ASN A 147 3.45 -21.82 7.96
N ARG A 148 3.39 -20.49 8.04
CA ARG A 148 3.17 -19.76 9.29
C ARG A 148 1.86 -20.20 9.93
N VAL A 149 1.91 -20.57 11.21
CA VAL A 149 0.73 -20.89 12.01
C VAL A 149 0.39 -19.74 12.95
N TYR A 150 -0.90 -19.56 13.17
CA TYR A 150 -1.46 -18.56 14.06
C TYR A 150 -2.08 -19.26 15.28
N PHE A 151 -1.65 -18.89 16.47
CA PHE A 151 -2.24 -19.34 17.74
C PHE A 151 -3.53 -18.54 17.96
N THR A 152 -4.66 -19.19 17.76
CA THR A 152 -5.97 -18.52 17.77
C THR A 152 -6.52 -18.37 19.18
N THR A 153 -7.46 -17.46 19.32
CA THR A 153 -8.19 -17.21 20.56
C THR A 153 -9.53 -17.95 20.58
N SER A 154 -10.49 -17.52 21.41
CA SER A 154 -11.79 -18.17 21.48
C SER A 154 -12.70 -17.79 20.30
N ALA A 155 -13.87 -18.42 20.21
CA ALA A 155 -14.91 -18.04 19.27
C ALA A 155 -15.84 -16.95 19.82
N ASP A 156 -15.59 -16.45 21.02
CA ASP A 156 -16.40 -15.41 21.65
C ASP A 156 -16.26 -14.08 20.88
N ALA A 157 -17.31 -13.27 20.88
CA ALA A 157 -17.36 -12.05 20.05
C ALA A 157 -16.30 -11.00 20.43
N GLU A 158 -15.81 -11.03 21.65
CA GLU A 158 -14.71 -10.17 22.12
C GLU A 158 -13.35 -10.56 21.53
N ASP A 159 -13.20 -11.81 21.13
CA ASP A 159 -11.96 -12.38 20.58
C ASP A 159 -12.02 -12.48 19.06
N LEU A 160 -13.08 -13.06 18.52
CA LEU A 160 -13.30 -13.23 17.07
C LEU A 160 -14.21 -12.10 16.57
N LEU A 161 -13.59 -11.01 16.14
CA LEU A 161 -14.26 -9.76 15.76
C LEU A 161 -14.98 -9.85 14.42
N TYR A 162 -14.45 -10.65 13.49
CA TYR A 162 -15.01 -10.84 12.15
C TYR A 162 -14.71 -12.22 11.60
N LEU A 163 -15.67 -12.81 10.90
CA LEU A 163 -15.49 -14.09 10.22
C LEU A 163 -16.39 -14.15 8.98
N SER A 164 -15.79 -14.15 7.80
CA SER A 164 -16.48 -14.30 6.52
C SER A 164 -16.69 -15.78 6.17
N PRO A 165 -17.85 -16.18 5.69
CA PRO A 165 -18.06 -17.53 5.15
C PRO A 165 -17.17 -17.83 3.94
N GLU A 166 -16.66 -16.82 3.26
CA GLU A 166 -15.77 -17.00 2.11
C GLU A 166 -14.44 -17.64 2.45
N LEU A 167 -13.98 -17.53 3.70
CA LEU A 167 -12.77 -18.22 4.18
C LEU A 167 -12.83 -19.74 3.99
N PHE A 168 -14.05 -20.31 3.99
CA PHE A 168 -14.30 -21.75 3.94
C PHE A 168 -14.78 -22.24 2.57
N LYS A 169 -14.99 -21.32 1.62
CA LYS A 169 -15.37 -21.73 0.26
C LYS A 169 -14.18 -22.34 -0.46
N ASP A 170 -14.46 -23.48 -1.08
CA ASP A 170 -13.51 -24.10 -2.00
C ASP A 170 -13.63 -23.40 -3.35
N SER A 171 -12.70 -22.53 -3.64
CA SER A 171 -12.71 -21.73 -4.86
C SER A 171 -11.48 -22.02 -5.73
N TYR A 172 -10.85 -23.19 -5.52
CA TYR A 172 -9.65 -23.56 -6.22
C TYR A 172 -9.92 -24.53 -7.37
N GLU A 173 -9.53 -24.12 -8.57
CA GLU A 173 -9.14 -25.08 -9.59
C GLU A 173 -7.70 -25.51 -9.27
N GLU A 174 -7.48 -26.76 -8.92
CA GLU A 174 -6.16 -27.29 -8.53
C GLU A 174 -5.08 -26.98 -9.56
N ALA A 175 -5.42 -27.00 -10.86
CA ALA A 175 -4.51 -26.67 -11.95
C ALA A 175 -4.04 -25.21 -11.90
N ALA A 176 -4.91 -24.25 -11.57
CA ALA A 176 -4.55 -22.85 -11.47
C ALA A 176 -3.62 -22.58 -10.29
N VAL A 177 -3.87 -23.26 -9.16
CA VAL A 177 -3.01 -23.17 -7.96
C VAL A 177 -1.63 -23.76 -8.23
N ALA A 178 -1.56 -24.89 -8.89
CA ALA A 178 -0.29 -25.55 -9.22
C ALA A 178 0.53 -24.72 -10.22
N ALA A 179 -0.14 -24.08 -11.20
CA ALA A 179 0.52 -23.19 -12.15
C ALA A 179 1.07 -21.95 -11.46
N GLU A 180 0.29 -21.32 -10.59
CA GLU A 180 0.73 -20.15 -9.82
C GLU A 180 1.89 -20.49 -8.86
N GLY A 181 1.81 -21.63 -8.18
CA GLY A 181 2.86 -22.12 -7.30
C GLY A 181 4.21 -22.19 -8.00
N LYS A 182 4.25 -22.72 -9.23
CA LYS A 182 5.47 -22.78 -10.05
C LYS A 182 6.02 -21.40 -10.38
N VAL A 183 5.16 -20.47 -10.76
CA VAL A 183 5.58 -19.08 -11.08
C VAL A 183 6.19 -18.41 -9.84
N LEU A 184 5.58 -18.59 -8.67
CA LEU A 184 6.09 -18.01 -7.43
C LEU A 184 7.41 -18.66 -6.99
N GLU A 185 7.55 -20.00 -7.14
CA GLU A 185 8.81 -20.71 -6.90
C GLU A 185 9.93 -20.22 -7.82
N GLU A 186 9.64 -19.97 -9.10
CA GLU A 186 10.61 -19.42 -10.04
C GLU A 186 11.03 -18.00 -9.64
N ARG A 187 10.08 -17.16 -9.28
CA ARG A 187 10.38 -15.79 -8.78
C ARG A 187 11.27 -15.81 -7.54
N GLU A 188 10.97 -16.67 -6.56
CA GLU A 188 11.79 -16.84 -5.36
C GLU A 188 13.21 -17.33 -5.71
N LYS A 189 13.32 -18.32 -6.61
CA LYS A 189 14.59 -18.91 -7.05
C LYS A 189 15.50 -17.88 -7.75
N TYR A 190 14.93 -17.00 -8.57
CA TYR A 190 15.68 -16.01 -9.32
C TYR A 190 15.87 -14.69 -8.57
N GLY A 191 15.51 -14.62 -7.28
CA GLY A 191 15.66 -13.43 -6.46
C GLY A 191 14.77 -12.27 -6.91
N GLN A 192 13.70 -12.56 -7.66
CA GLN A 192 12.74 -11.55 -8.13
C GLN A 192 11.75 -11.13 -7.04
N GLU A 193 11.82 -11.76 -5.88
CA GLU A 193 11.17 -11.30 -4.66
C GLU A 193 12.08 -10.25 -4.00
N GLU A 194 12.14 -9.07 -4.60
CA GLU A 194 12.76 -7.94 -3.94
C GLU A 194 11.89 -7.57 -2.74
N LEU A 195 12.48 -7.73 -1.56
CA LEU A 195 11.93 -7.08 -0.38
C LEU A 195 11.82 -5.58 -0.70
N PRO A 196 10.69 -4.93 -0.38
CA PRO A 196 10.61 -3.49 -0.53
C PRO A 196 11.83 -2.83 0.12
N PRO A 197 12.33 -1.71 -0.43
CA PRO A 197 13.41 -0.96 0.20
C PRO A 197 13.12 -0.77 1.69
N GLY A 198 14.06 -1.07 2.56
CA GLY A 198 13.89 -1.02 4.02
C GLY A 198 13.33 -2.29 4.68
N ALA A 199 12.70 -3.20 3.94
CA ALA A 199 12.23 -4.49 4.45
C ALA A 199 13.35 -5.54 4.40
N HIS A 200 14.19 -5.59 5.41
CA HIS A 200 15.18 -6.64 5.54
C HIS A 200 14.63 -7.83 6.32
N LYS A 201 15.05 -9.06 5.97
CA LYS A 201 14.68 -10.31 6.67
C LYS A 201 14.88 -10.28 8.19
N VAL A 202 15.64 -9.32 8.69
CA VAL A 202 16.00 -9.14 10.11
C VAL A 202 15.20 -8.01 10.76
N ASN A 203 14.49 -7.17 9.99
CA ASN A 203 13.72 -6.06 10.54
C ASN A 203 12.29 -6.51 10.82
N LYS A 204 12.04 -6.97 12.05
CA LYS A 204 10.71 -7.38 12.48
C LYS A 204 9.68 -6.24 12.48
N HIS A 205 10.14 -4.99 12.48
CA HIS A 205 9.33 -3.79 12.66
C HIS A 205 9.41 -2.91 11.43
N TYR A 206 8.90 -3.41 10.32
CA TYR A 206 8.91 -2.68 9.06
C TYR A 206 7.65 -1.81 8.90
N LYS A 207 7.87 -0.54 8.53
CA LYS A 207 6.83 0.49 8.37
C LYS A 207 6.71 0.93 6.91
N PRO A 208 6.04 0.13 6.06
CA PRO A 208 6.04 0.36 4.61
C PRO A 208 5.35 1.66 4.18
N TRP A 209 4.50 2.24 5.03
CA TRP A 209 3.82 3.52 4.73
C TRP A 209 4.74 4.74 4.88
N LEU A 210 5.82 4.65 5.65
CA LEU A 210 6.77 5.77 5.81
C LEU A 210 7.52 6.06 4.51
N GLU A 211 7.82 5.05 3.71
CA GLU A 211 8.44 5.23 2.39
C GLU A 211 7.58 6.11 1.47
N ASN A 212 6.25 5.93 1.51
CA ASN A 212 5.33 6.75 0.73
C ASN A 212 5.25 8.21 1.25
N VAL A 213 5.47 8.43 2.54
CA VAL A 213 5.49 9.79 3.13
C VAL A 213 6.76 10.52 2.71
N GLU A 214 7.92 9.87 2.78
CA GLU A 214 9.19 10.43 2.35
C GLU A 214 9.21 10.69 0.84
N GLU A 215 8.73 9.76 0.03
CA GLU A 215 8.61 9.94 -1.42
C GLU A 215 7.65 11.09 -1.78
N LYS A 216 6.50 11.18 -1.13
CA LYS A 216 5.55 12.29 -1.31
C LYS A 216 6.14 13.63 -0.86
N ALA A 217 6.86 13.67 0.25
CA ALA A 217 7.54 14.86 0.73
C ALA A 217 8.62 15.31 -0.25
N LEU A 218 9.44 14.38 -0.75
CA LEU A 218 10.48 14.64 -1.74
C LEU A 218 9.88 15.13 -3.08
N ASN A 219 8.80 14.52 -3.55
CA ASN A 219 8.12 14.93 -4.78
C ASN A 219 7.44 16.30 -4.61
N SER A 220 6.91 16.61 -3.42
CA SER A 220 6.35 17.92 -3.11
C SER A 220 7.42 19.02 -3.10
N GLN A 221 8.61 18.75 -2.54
CA GLN A 221 9.74 19.65 -2.58
C GLN A 221 10.22 19.91 -4.02
N LYS A 222 10.39 18.86 -4.83
CA LYS A 222 10.76 19.00 -6.23
C LYS A 222 9.75 19.81 -7.04
N ASN A 223 8.46 19.65 -6.77
CA ASN A 223 7.41 20.42 -7.43
C ASN A 223 7.45 21.90 -7.02
N LEU A 224 7.76 22.21 -5.76
CA LEU A 224 7.94 23.58 -5.28
C LEU A 224 9.17 24.25 -5.92
N GLU A 225 10.31 23.55 -5.97
CA GLU A 225 11.52 24.01 -6.64
C GLU A 225 11.29 24.28 -8.15
N ASN A 226 10.55 23.40 -8.81
CA ASN A 226 10.21 23.60 -10.22
C ASN A 226 9.29 24.81 -10.44
N GLN A 227 8.33 25.06 -9.54
CA GLN A 227 7.47 26.24 -9.62
C GLN A 227 8.24 27.54 -9.35
N GLU A 228 9.19 27.53 -8.42
CA GLU A 228 10.04 28.69 -8.16
C GLU A 228 10.97 28.98 -9.34
N ASN A 229 11.54 27.96 -9.95
CA ASN A 229 12.37 28.09 -11.15
C ASN A 229 11.56 28.64 -12.35
N GLN A 230 10.33 28.17 -12.56
CA GLN A 230 9.45 28.71 -13.61
C GLN A 230 9.12 30.19 -13.38
N LYS A 231 8.75 30.57 -12.16
CA LYS A 231 8.51 31.99 -11.81
C LYS A 231 9.74 32.86 -12.01
N SER A 232 10.92 32.34 -11.71
CA SER A 232 12.19 33.04 -11.92
C SER A 232 12.46 33.27 -13.41
N LEU A 233 12.20 32.29 -14.26
CA LEU A 233 12.31 32.39 -15.72
C LEU A 233 11.31 33.40 -16.30
N GLU A 234 10.06 33.34 -15.90
CA GLU A 234 9.02 34.30 -16.32
C GLU A 234 9.37 35.74 -15.92
N ASN A 235 9.95 35.93 -14.72
CA ASN A 235 10.40 37.23 -14.28
C ASN A 235 11.60 37.75 -15.11
N GLN A 236 12.52 36.88 -15.51
CA GLN A 236 13.62 37.25 -16.38
C GLN A 236 13.16 37.62 -17.79
N GLU A 237 12.24 36.86 -18.39
CA GLU A 237 11.64 37.18 -19.68
C GLU A 237 10.88 38.53 -19.66
N ASN A 238 10.13 38.77 -18.58
CA ASN A 238 9.42 40.03 -18.40
C ASN A 238 10.39 41.26 -18.28
N LEU A 239 11.52 41.09 -17.58
CA LEU A 239 12.57 42.10 -17.49
C LEU A 239 13.26 42.38 -18.83
N GLU A 240 13.55 41.33 -19.61
CA GLU A 240 14.12 41.46 -20.95
C GLU A 240 13.17 42.16 -21.93
N ASN A 241 11.89 41.81 -21.90
CA ASN A 241 10.85 42.46 -22.68
C ASN A 241 10.66 43.95 -22.33
N GLN A 242 10.73 44.28 -21.06
CA GLN A 242 10.70 45.71 -20.62
C GLN A 242 11.93 46.47 -21.08
N ASN A 243 13.11 45.87 -21.04
CA ASN A 243 14.34 46.47 -21.50
C ASN A 243 14.35 46.67 -23.04
N GLN A 244 13.80 45.70 -23.80
CA GLN A 244 13.63 45.87 -25.24
C GLN A 244 12.62 46.96 -25.59
N SER A 245 11.51 47.05 -24.86
CA SER A 245 10.52 48.11 -25.07
C SER A 245 11.10 49.50 -24.80
N GLN A 246 11.94 49.67 -23.76
CA GLN A 246 12.61 50.93 -23.47
C GLN A 246 13.65 51.31 -24.52
N LYS A 247 14.40 50.34 -25.07
CA LYS A 247 15.34 50.58 -26.17
C LYS A 247 14.62 51.02 -27.47
N ASN A 248 13.47 50.43 -27.78
CA ASN A 248 12.66 50.80 -28.92
C ASN A 248 12.05 52.21 -28.78
N LEU A 249 11.65 52.65 -27.60
CA LEU A 249 11.18 53.98 -27.32
C LEU A 249 12.32 55.04 -27.41
N GLY A 250 13.54 54.67 -27.00
CA GLY A 250 14.73 55.48 -27.14
C GLY A 250 15.09 55.77 -28.59
N ASN A 251 14.99 54.72 -29.45
CA ASN A 251 15.27 54.84 -30.89
C ASN A 251 14.20 55.64 -31.63
N GLN A 252 12.91 55.57 -31.28
CA GLN A 252 11.88 56.44 -31.85
C GLN A 252 12.05 57.91 -31.52
N LYS A 253 12.48 58.26 -30.29
CA LYS A 253 12.78 59.66 -29.92
C LYS A 253 13.98 60.26 -30.65
N ASN A 254 14.98 59.45 -30.97
CA ASN A 254 16.13 59.89 -31.78
C ASN A 254 15.79 60.06 -33.27
N SER A 255 14.89 59.22 -33.82
CA SER A 255 14.41 59.35 -35.21
C SER A 255 13.56 60.62 -35.40
N GLN A 256 12.76 61.01 -34.43
CA GLN A 256 11.97 62.26 -34.51
C GLN A 256 12.83 63.51 -34.35
N LYS A 257 13.93 63.52 -33.63
CA LYS A 257 14.87 64.63 -33.54
C LYS A 257 15.68 64.82 -34.86
N GLY A 258 15.94 63.76 -35.59
CA GLY A 258 16.60 63.80 -36.92
C GLY A 258 15.72 64.41 -38.03
N GLN A 259 14.40 64.18 -37.99
CA GLN A 259 13.45 64.78 -38.95
C GLN A 259 13.13 66.26 -38.69
N ALA A 260 13.23 66.75 -37.48
CA ALA A 260 13.00 68.17 -37.13
C ALA A 260 14.17 69.08 -37.57
N SER A 261 15.36 68.55 -37.89
CA SER A 261 16.53 69.31 -38.32
C SER A 261 16.63 69.49 -39.81
N GLN A 262 15.85 68.75 -40.67
CA GLN A 262 15.92 68.89 -42.13
C GLN A 262 14.84 69.82 -42.73
N ASN A 263 13.91 70.36 -41.93
CA ASN A 263 12.84 71.22 -42.45
C ASN A 263 13.06 72.74 -42.21
N ARG A 264 14.33 73.17 -42.05
CA ARG A 264 14.70 74.59 -41.96
C ARG A 264 15.69 75.00 -43.06
N GLN A 265 15.30 74.87 -44.31
CA GLN A 265 15.90 75.62 -45.44
C GLN A 265 15.01 75.46 -46.68
N ASN A 266 14.07 76.34 -46.85
CA ASN A 266 13.90 77.12 -48.12
C ASN A 266 12.69 78.02 -48.05
N PRO A 267 12.87 79.31 -48.23
CA PRO A 267 11.75 80.23 -48.47
C PRO A 267 11.61 80.57 -49.92
N SER A 268 10.38 80.93 -50.30
CA SER A 268 9.97 81.75 -51.46
C SER A 268 9.45 80.99 -52.70
N LYS A 269 8.26 81.22 -53.04
CA LYS A 269 7.68 82.20 -53.93
C LYS A 269 6.22 81.81 -54.36
N ASN A 270 5.36 82.74 -54.11
CA ASN A 270 4.27 83.30 -54.95
C ASN A 270 3.55 82.38 -55.97
N GLN A 271 2.25 82.27 -55.88
CA GLN A 271 1.27 83.12 -56.58
C GLN A 271 -0.14 82.52 -56.55
N ALA A 272 -1.06 83.40 -56.13
CA ALA A 272 -2.36 83.73 -56.76
C ALA A 272 -3.35 82.64 -57.18
N GLN A 273 -4.44 82.61 -56.48
CA GLN A 273 -5.87 82.55 -56.80
C GLN A 273 -6.28 82.35 -58.32
N PRO A 274 -7.58 81.99 -58.66
CA PRO A 274 -8.79 82.07 -57.83
C PRO A 274 -9.85 80.90 -58.03
N ALA A 275 -10.82 80.93 -57.17
CA ALA A 275 -12.27 80.71 -57.19
C ALA A 275 -12.92 79.92 -58.36
N SER A 276 -13.86 79.09 -58.04
CA SER A 276 -15.30 78.96 -58.37
C SER A 276 -15.81 77.63 -57.92
N ALA A 277 -16.76 77.47 -57.06
CA ALA A 277 -18.21 77.65 -57.20
C ALA A 277 -18.95 76.43 -57.76
N SER A 278 -19.93 75.98 -56.98
CA SER A 278 -21.18 75.30 -57.37
C SER A 278 -21.11 73.82 -57.80
N SER A 279 -21.72 72.89 -57.19
CA SER A 279 -23.13 72.72 -56.87
C SER A 279 -23.30 71.64 -55.81
#